data_e5949d8ff2d757eb2b064d3dc29b8588
#
_entry.id   e5949d8ff2d757eb2b064d3dc29b8588
#
_cell.length_a   1.000
_cell.length_b   1.000
_cell.length_c   1.000
_cell.angle_alpha   90.00
_cell.angle_beta   90.00
_cell.angle_gamma   90.00
#
_symmetry.space_group_name_H-M   'P 1'
#
loop_
_entity.id
_entity.type
_entity.pdbx_description
1 polymer ?
#
loop_
_entity_poly.entity_id
_entity_poly.type
_entity_poly.pdbx_seq_one_letter_code
_entity_poly.pdbx_strand_id
1 'polypeptide(L)'
;MLVVDEAHLLDNHQLEAIRLLTNHDMDSGSPFAVVLVGQPTLRHRLRLGVLAALDQRIAVRYTLPGMSPADTADYISHHTKIAGRSDTLFAEDAVTLIHNASRGHPRAVNNLALHALTAAFAAGHSIVGEKAARIAISETASD
;
A
#
# COMPACT_ATOMS: atom_id res chain seq x y z
N MET A 1 -23.37 -3.30 0.63
CA MET A 1 -22.13 -2.49 0.48
C MET A 1 -21.51 -2.82 -0.88
N LEU A 2 -21.12 -1.82 -1.64
CA LEU A 2 -20.37 -1.93 -2.89
C LEU A 2 -18.93 -1.42 -2.65
N VAL A 3 -17.94 -2.22 -3.02
CA VAL A 3 -16.52 -1.80 -3.00
C VAL A 3 -16.02 -1.73 -4.42
N VAL A 4 -15.48 -0.59 -4.81
CA VAL A 4 -14.87 -0.37 -6.12
C VAL A 4 -13.38 -0.16 -5.90
N ASP A 5 -12.59 -1.18 -6.22
CA ASP A 5 -11.14 -1.12 -6.18
C ASP A 5 -10.60 -0.49 -7.47
N GLU A 6 -9.38 0.05 -7.42
CA GLU A 6 -8.73 0.78 -8.52
C GLU A 6 -9.61 1.92 -9.09
N ALA A 7 -10.44 2.53 -8.25
CA ALA A 7 -11.41 3.56 -8.66
C ALA A 7 -10.75 4.79 -9.31
N HIS A 8 -9.43 4.94 -9.21
CA HIS A 8 -8.67 5.97 -9.92
C HIS A 8 -8.60 5.74 -11.44
N LEU A 9 -8.90 4.53 -11.92
CA LEU A 9 -8.98 4.19 -13.34
C LEU A 9 -10.33 4.57 -13.97
N LEU A 10 -11.37 4.78 -13.16
CA LEU A 10 -12.69 5.20 -13.63
C LEU A 10 -12.60 6.61 -14.21
N ASP A 11 -13.35 6.85 -15.30
CA ASP A 11 -13.54 8.21 -15.83
C ASP A 11 -14.55 9.02 -15.00
N ASN A 12 -14.71 10.31 -15.30
CA ASN A 12 -15.60 11.17 -14.55
C ASN A 12 -17.08 10.78 -14.72
N HIS A 13 -17.46 10.27 -15.88
CA HIS A 13 -18.83 9.81 -16.15
C HIS A 13 -19.15 8.55 -15.31
N GLN A 14 -18.21 7.62 -15.20
CA GLN A 14 -18.35 6.41 -14.38
C GLN A 14 -18.43 6.75 -12.89
N LEU A 15 -17.63 7.71 -12.42
CA LEU A 15 -17.69 8.19 -11.03
C LEU A 15 -19.05 8.85 -10.73
N GLU A 16 -19.58 9.64 -11.66
CA GLU A 16 -20.93 10.23 -11.55
C GLU A 16 -22.03 9.16 -11.60
N ALA A 17 -21.88 8.12 -12.40
CA ALA A 17 -22.81 6.99 -12.41
C ALA A 17 -22.87 6.30 -11.03
N ILE A 18 -21.74 6.13 -10.35
CA ILE A 18 -21.72 5.61 -8.97
C ILE A 18 -22.48 6.55 -8.02
N ARG A 19 -22.32 7.86 -8.15
CA ARG A 19 -23.08 8.83 -7.36
C ARG A 19 -24.60 8.64 -7.58
N LEU A 20 -25.02 8.49 -8.83
CA LEU A 20 -26.44 8.29 -9.14
C LEU A 20 -26.98 6.98 -8.58
N LEU A 21 -26.21 5.90 -8.56
CA LEU A 21 -26.60 4.63 -7.94
C LEU A 21 -26.84 4.74 -6.43
N THR A 22 -26.17 5.67 -5.75
CA THR A 22 -26.36 5.91 -4.31
C THR A 22 -27.48 6.92 -4.02
N ASN A 23 -28.03 7.54 -5.08
CA ASN A 23 -29.09 8.52 -4.92
C ASN A 23 -30.46 7.80 -4.89
N HIS A 24 -31.15 7.86 -3.74
CA HIS A 24 -32.48 7.30 -3.57
C HIS A 24 -33.39 8.37 -2.97
N ASP A 25 -34.65 8.40 -3.38
CA ASP A 25 -35.68 9.32 -2.89
C ASP A 25 -35.23 10.80 -2.84
N MET A 26 -34.68 11.32 -3.93
CA MET A 26 -34.19 12.71 -4.03
C MET A 26 -33.21 13.11 -2.89
N ASP A 27 -32.23 12.25 -2.61
CA ASP A 27 -31.22 12.39 -1.56
C ASP A 27 -31.70 12.19 -0.12
N SER A 28 -32.93 11.72 0.10
CA SER A 28 -33.41 11.41 1.46
C SER A 28 -32.87 10.11 2.04
N GLY A 29 -32.26 9.24 1.19
CA GLY A 29 -31.67 7.97 1.63
C GLY A 29 -30.59 7.43 0.69
N SER A 30 -29.76 6.55 1.21
CA SER A 30 -28.80 5.77 0.43
C SER A 30 -29.10 4.27 0.60
N PRO A 31 -29.42 3.54 -0.49
CA PRO A 31 -29.82 2.13 -0.39
C PRO A 31 -28.66 1.23 0.07
N PHE A 32 -27.43 1.67 -0.12
CA PHE A 32 -26.23 0.93 0.31
C PHE A 32 -25.01 1.86 0.42
N ALA A 33 -24.04 1.43 1.21
CA ALA A 33 -22.75 2.12 1.31
C ALA A 33 -21.86 1.78 0.11
N VAL A 34 -21.13 2.78 -0.39
CA VAL A 34 -20.09 2.62 -1.41
C VAL A 34 -18.73 2.98 -0.82
N VAL A 35 -17.74 2.15 -1.10
CA VAL A 35 -16.33 2.38 -0.76
C VAL A 35 -15.53 2.45 -2.05
N LEU A 36 -14.91 3.60 -2.32
CA LEU A 36 -13.99 3.79 -3.43
C LEU A 36 -12.56 3.63 -2.91
N VAL A 37 -11.84 2.66 -3.45
CA VAL A 37 -10.43 2.40 -3.13
C VAL A 37 -9.60 2.75 -4.36
N GLY A 38 -8.49 3.45 -4.19
CA GLY A 38 -7.65 3.83 -5.31
C GLY A 38 -6.40 4.59 -4.90
N GLN A 39 -5.58 4.92 -5.88
CA GLN A 39 -4.36 5.70 -5.69
C GLN A 39 -4.65 7.15 -5.25
N PRO A 40 -3.68 7.86 -4.68
CA PRO A 40 -3.85 9.26 -4.25
C PRO A 40 -4.35 10.22 -5.33
N THR A 41 -4.11 9.91 -6.60
CA THR A 41 -4.63 10.65 -7.76
C THR A 41 -6.16 10.73 -7.77
N LEU A 42 -6.87 9.68 -7.30
CA LEU A 42 -8.32 9.70 -7.14
C LEU A 42 -8.77 10.85 -6.23
N ARG A 43 -8.09 11.05 -5.10
CA ARG A 43 -8.40 12.12 -4.15
C ARG A 43 -8.27 13.51 -4.77
N HIS A 44 -7.27 13.72 -5.63
CA HIS A 44 -7.11 14.98 -6.35
C HIS A 44 -8.21 15.18 -7.38
N ARG A 45 -8.56 14.14 -8.14
CA ARG A 45 -9.63 14.19 -9.15
C ARG A 45 -10.99 14.48 -8.53
N LEU A 46 -11.34 13.86 -7.41
CA LEU A 46 -12.61 14.08 -6.71
C LEU A 46 -12.83 15.55 -6.30
N ARG A 47 -11.75 16.31 -6.09
CA ARG A 47 -11.81 17.75 -5.77
C ARG A 47 -12.02 18.66 -6.97
N LEU A 48 -12.00 18.12 -8.18
CA LEU A 48 -12.27 18.91 -9.39
C LEU A 48 -13.76 19.29 -9.42
N GLY A 49 -14.05 20.52 -9.86
CA GLY A 49 -15.42 21.04 -9.89
C GLY A 49 -16.42 20.16 -10.63
N VAL A 50 -15.96 19.41 -11.63
CA VAL A 50 -16.79 18.45 -12.40
C VAL A 50 -17.31 17.28 -11.54
N LEU A 51 -16.67 16.97 -10.42
CA LEU A 51 -17.06 15.91 -9.48
C LEU A 51 -17.52 16.47 -8.12
N ALA A 52 -17.81 17.76 -8.03
CA ALA A 52 -18.16 18.42 -6.77
C ALA A 52 -19.36 17.76 -6.06
N ALA A 53 -20.37 17.33 -6.82
CA ALA A 53 -21.54 16.66 -6.29
C ALA A 53 -21.20 15.28 -5.66
N LEU A 54 -20.28 14.53 -6.26
CA LEU A 54 -19.76 13.29 -5.69
C LEU A 54 -18.89 13.58 -4.46
N ASP A 55 -18.02 14.58 -4.54
CA ASP A 55 -17.12 14.96 -3.44
C ASP A 55 -17.89 15.34 -2.16
N GLN A 56 -19.00 16.07 -2.31
CA GLN A 56 -19.88 16.44 -1.18
C GLN A 56 -20.56 15.24 -0.52
N ARG A 57 -20.79 14.15 -1.24
CA ARG A 57 -21.42 12.92 -0.70
C ARG A 57 -20.46 12.01 0.03
N ILE A 58 -19.16 12.22 -0.09
CA ILE A 58 -18.16 11.39 0.58
C ILE A 58 -18.09 11.77 2.06
N ALA A 59 -18.71 10.95 2.90
CA ALA A 59 -18.76 11.18 4.34
C ALA A 59 -17.41 10.93 5.03
N VAL A 60 -16.64 9.95 4.55
CA VAL A 60 -15.37 9.55 5.18
C VAL A 60 -14.27 9.48 4.12
N ARG A 61 -13.13 10.05 4.44
CA ARG A 61 -11.91 9.97 3.63
C ARG A 61 -10.76 9.48 4.49
N TYR A 62 -10.12 8.43 4.01
CA TYR A 62 -8.97 7.88 4.70
C TYR A 62 -7.80 7.68 3.73
N THR A 63 -6.59 7.87 4.21
CA THR A 63 -5.36 7.56 3.48
C THR A 63 -4.61 6.53 4.28
N LEU A 64 -4.35 5.36 3.67
CA LEU A 64 -3.52 4.33 4.28
C LEU A 64 -2.06 4.78 4.25
N PRO A 65 -1.45 5.10 5.39
CA PRO A 65 -0.01 5.37 5.47
C PRO A 65 0.78 4.07 5.27
N GLY A 66 2.07 4.19 5.02
CA GLY A 66 2.98 3.06 5.19
C GLY A 66 3.03 2.60 6.65
N MET A 67 3.49 1.39 6.86
CA MET A 67 3.78 0.83 8.19
C MET A 67 4.82 1.69 8.91
N SER A 68 4.75 1.75 10.23
CA SER A 68 5.82 2.32 11.06
C SER A 68 7.09 1.44 11.02
N PRO A 69 8.25 1.93 11.50
CA PRO A 69 9.45 1.09 11.62
C PRO A 69 9.21 -0.20 12.42
N ALA A 70 8.49 -0.10 13.53
CA ALA A 70 8.14 -1.26 14.37
C ALA A 70 7.23 -2.24 13.63
N ASP A 71 6.15 -1.73 12.99
CA ASP A 71 5.25 -2.57 12.21
C ASP A 71 5.97 -3.25 11.04
N THR A 72 6.96 -2.58 10.41
CA THR A 72 7.76 -3.16 9.33
C THR A 72 8.61 -4.31 9.83
N ALA A 73 9.23 -4.18 11.01
CA ALA A 73 10.01 -5.24 11.63
C ALA A 73 9.13 -6.45 11.98
N ASP A 74 7.98 -6.21 12.59
CA ASP A 74 6.99 -7.25 12.92
C ASP A 74 6.45 -7.92 11.66
N TYR A 75 6.19 -7.16 10.61
CA TYR A 75 5.73 -7.66 9.32
C TYR A 75 6.75 -8.63 8.70
N ILE A 76 8.03 -8.25 8.60
CA ILE A 76 9.10 -9.11 8.09
C ILE A 76 9.23 -10.38 8.95
N SER A 77 9.27 -10.22 10.28
CA SER A 77 9.33 -11.35 11.21
C SER A 77 8.15 -12.30 11.08
N HIS A 78 6.94 -11.77 10.92
CA HIS A 78 5.72 -12.56 10.74
C HIS A 78 5.79 -13.40 9.45
N HIS A 79 6.19 -12.78 8.33
CA HIS A 79 6.27 -13.49 7.05
C HIS A 79 7.37 -14.54 7.01
N THR A 80 8.52 -14.29 7.65
CA THR A 80 9.57 -15.31 7.79
C THR A 80 9.12 -16.50 8.64
N LYS A 81 8.35 -16.26 9.70
CA LYS A 81 7.75 -17.34 10.53
C LYS A 81 6.74 -18.17 9.73
N ILE A 82 5.85 -17.54 8.94
CA ILE A 82 4.92 -18.26 8.06
C ILE A 82 5.68 -19.12 7.04
N ALA A 83 6.83 -18.64 6.55
CA ALA A 83 7.69 -19.39 5.64
C ALA A 83 8.50 -20.51 6.34
N GLY A 84 8.25 -20.78 7.63
CA GLY A 84 8.87 -21.86 8.39
C GLY A 84 10.21 -21.50 9.04
N ARG A 85 10.58 -20.20 9.08
CA ARG A 85 11.82 -19.74 9.74
C ARG A 85 11.47 -18.97 11.01
N SER A 86 11.86 -19.50 12.16
CA SER A 86 11.64 -18.89 13.48
C SER A 86 12.88 -18.17 14.03
N ASP A 87 14.03 -18.33 13.37
CA ASP A 87 15.28 -17.68 13.70
C ASP A 87 15.33 -16.23 13.17
N THR A 88 16.23 -15.43 13.72
CA THR A 88 16.46 -14.05 13.26
C THR A 88 17.17 -14.07 11.91
N LEU A 89 16.41 -13.87 10.84
CA LEU A 89 16.92 -13.89 9.47
C LEU A 89 17.40 -12.51 8.99
N PHE A 90 16.83 -11.43 9.54
CA PHE A 90 17.17 -10.04 9.21
C PHE A 90 17.78 -9.36 10.44
N ALA A 91 18.92 -8.72 10.28
CA ALA A 91 19.51 -7.85 11.29
C ALA A 91 18.73 -6.52 11.37
N GLU A 92 18.76 -5.85 12.53
CA GLU A 92 18.00 -4.61 12.76
C GLU A 92 18.38 -3.47 11.81
N ASP A 93 19.66 -3.36 11.46
CA ASP A 93 20.16 -2.40 10.48
C ASP A 93 19.60 -2.64 9.08
N ALA A 94 19.50 -3.90 8.65
CA ALA A 94 18.88 -4.27 7.38
C ALA A 94 17.39 -3.93 7.35
N VAL A 95 16.64 -4.24 8.42
CA VAL A 95 15.22 -3.91 8.55
C VAL A 95 15.02 -2.40 8.50
N THR A 96 15.87 -1.62 9.18
CA THR A 96 15.83 -0.16 9.16
C THR A 96 16.04 0.40 7.76
N LEU A 97 17.01 -0.12 7.01
CA LEU A 97 17.26 0.30 5.63
C LEU A 97 16.09 -0.05 4.70
N ILE A 98 15.53 -1.26 4.83
CA ILE A 98 14.36 -1.70 4.06
C ILE A 98 13.16 -0.79 4.37
N HIS A 99 12.91 -0.49 5.65
CA HIS A 99 11.82 0.42 6.04
C HIS A 99 11.99 1.80 5.39
N ASN A 100 13.17 2.39 5.52
CA ASN A 100 13.44 3.74 5.00
C ASN A 100 13.27 3.81 3.48
N ALA A 101 13.77 2.81 2.74
CA ALA A 101 13.65 2.76 1.29
C ALA A 101 12.20 2.48 0.82
N SER A 102 11.49 1.58 1.51
CA SER A 102 10.10 1.20 1.19
C SER A 102 9.06 2.22 1.68
N ARG A 103 9.45 3.11 2.61
CA ARG A 103 8.51 3.97 3.38
C ARG A 103 7.41 3.15 4.06
N GLY A 104 7.70 1.92 4.43
CA GLY A 104 6.73 1.01 5.06
C GLY A 104 5.61 0.50 4.14
N HIS A 105 5.69 0.68 2.83
CA HIS A 105 4.70 0.13 1.91
C HIS A 105 4.90 -1.39 1.74
N PRO A 106 3.90 -2.26 2.06
CA PRO A 106 4.08 -3.70 2.13
C PRO A 106 4.68 -4.33 0.88
N ARG A 107 4.23 -3.94 -0.32
CA ARG A 107 4.78 -4.46 -1.58
C ARG A 107 6.27 -4.11 -1.73
N ALA A 108 6.65 -2.88 -1.43
CA ALA A 108 8.05 -2.45 -1.50
C ALA A 108 8.90 -3.14 -0.43
N VAL A 109 8.37 -3.33 0.79
CA VAL A 109 9.03 -4.11 1.85
C VAL A 109 9.30 -5.54 1.38
N ASN A 110 8.29 -6.21 0.79
CA ASN A 110 8.45 -7.58 0.29
C ASN A 110 9.51 -7.67 -0.79
N ASN A 111 9.48 -6.78 -1.77
CA ASN A 111 10.46 -6.78 -2.86
C ASN A 111 11.88 -6.58 -2.32
N LEU A 112 12.09 -5.55 -1.50
CA LEU A 112 13.41 -5.27 -0.91
C LEU A 112 13.88 -6.40 0.00
N ALA A 113 13.01 -6.99 0.81
CA ALA A 113 13.35 -8.11 1.68
C ALA A 113 13.74 -9.34 0.86
N LEU A 114 13.03 -9.64 -0.22
CA LEU A 114 13.34 -10.77 -1.09
C LEU A 114 14.69 -10.58 -1.82
N HIS A 115 14.94 -9.39 -2.38
CA HIS A 115 16.22 -9.06 -3.01
C HIS A 115 17.38 -9.12 -2.01
N ALA A 116 17.17 -8.60 -0.79
CA ALA A 116 18.19 -8.64 0.25
C ALA A 116 18.50 -10.08 0.71
N LEU A 117 17.48 -10.95 0.80
CA LEU A 117 17.67 -12.38 1.05
C LEU A 117 18.48 -13.04 -0.05
N THR A 118 18.17 -12.75 -1.31
CA THR A 118 18.88 -13.29 -2.48
C THR A 118 20.34 -12.84 -2.46
N ALA A 119 20.60 -11.56 -2.19
CA ALA A 119 21.96 -11.01 -2.10
C ALA A 119 22.77 -11.65 -0.94
N ALA A 120 22.15 -11.84 0.24
CA ALA A 120 22.78 -12.50 1.37
C ALA A 120 23.11 -13.95 1.06
N PHE A 121 22.18 -14.69 0.44
CA PHE A 121 22.38 -16.08 0.03
C PHE A 121 23.51 -16.23 -0.99
N ALA A 122 23.53 -15.36 -2.01
CA ALA A 122 24.60 -15.35 -3.02
C ALA A 122 25.98 -15.05 -2.43
N ALA A 123 26.03 -14.26 -1.33
CA ALA A 123 27.25 -13.97 -0.59
C ALA A 123 27.61 -15.04 0.46
N GLY A 124 26.83 -16.11 0.62
CA GLY A 124 27.06 -17.17 1.60
C GLY A 124 26.76 -16.76 3.05
N HIS A 125 25.95 -15.73 3.26
CA HIS A 125 25.57 -15.26 4.59
C HIS A 125 24.26 -15.89 5.05
N SER A 126 24.18 -16.29 6.32
CA SER A 126 22.98 -16.86 6.93
C SER A 126 22.01 -15.78 7.45
N ILE A 127 22.48 -14.56 7.62
CA ILE A 127 21.71 -13.41 8.11
C ILE A 127 21.79 -12.29 7.08
N VAL A 128 20.66 -11.63 6.84
CA VAL A 128 20.55 -10.44 5.99
C VAL A 128 21.00 -9.22 6.81
N GLY A 129 22.19 -8.74 6.54
CA GLY A 129 22.75 -7.54 7.17
C GLY A 129 22.67 -6.32 6.23
N GLU A 130 23.24 -5.20 6.69
CA GLU A 130 23.27 -3.91 6.02
C GLU A 130 23.71 -4.01 4.55
N LYS A 131 24.81 -4.74 4.28
CA LYS A 131 25.38 -4.86 2.93
C LYS A 131 24.37 -5.45 1.93
N ALA A 132 23.66 -6.50 2.33
CA ALA A 132 22.66 -7.16 1.48
C ALA A 132 21.45 -6.24 1.24
N ALA A 133 21.01 -5.52 2.28
CA ALA A 133 19.93 -4.54 2.14
C ALA A 133 20.31 -3.38 1.19
N ARG A 134 21.55 -2.87 1.25
CA ARG A 134 22.04 -1.83 0.34
C ARG A 134 22.09 -2.30 -1.11
N ILE A 135 22.51 -3.54 -1.37
CA ILE A 135 22.47 -4.15 -2.70
C ILE A 135 21.03 -4.17 -3.23
N ALA A 136 20.10 -4.70 -2.43
CA ALA A 136 18.68 -4.75 -2.80
C ALA A 136 18.10 -3.37 -3.14
N ILE A 137 18.43 -2.34 -2.36
CA ILE A 137 17.98 -0.97 -2.59
C ILE A 137 18.55 -0.42 -3.90
N SER A 138 19.83 -0.65 -4.17
CA SER A 138 20.47 -0.16 -5.41
C SER A 138 19.90 -0.82 -6.67
N GLU A 139 19.61 -2.12 -6.62
CA GLU A 139 19.01 -2.84 -7.74
C GLU A 139 17.58 -2.36 -8.02
N THR A 140 16.78 -2.20 -6.96
CA THR A 140 15.38 -1.77 -7.11
C THR A 140 15.22 -0.31 -7.54
N ALA A 141 16.23 0.53 -7.30
CA ALA A 141 16.22 1.94 -7.74
C ALA A 141 16.64 2.12 -9.21
N SER A 142 17.15 1.07 -9.85
CA SER A 142 17.64 1.09 -11.24
C SER A 142 16.58 0.66 -12.27
N ASP A 143 15.45 0.15 -11.81
CA ASP A 143 14.27 -0.24 -12.60
C ASP A 143 13.19 0.86 -12.56
#